data_17a2c27425f2460a86ee38b7a0094268
#
_entry.id   17a2c27425f2460a86ee38b7a0094268
#
_cell.length_a   1.000
_cell.length_b   1.000
_cell.length_c   1.000
_cell.angle_alpha   90.00
_cell.angle_beta   90.00
_cell.angle_gamma   90.00
#
_symmetry.space_group_name_H-M   'P 1'
#
loop_
_entity.id
_entity.type
_entity.pdbx_description
1 polymer ?
#
loop_
_entity_poly.entity_id
_entity_poly.type
_entity_poly.pdbx_seq_one_letter_code
_entity_poly.pdbx_strand_id
1 'polypeptide(L)'
;MVDNLIRPSNVTNPKLLNALREVRRDKFLPGNLSSLSYSEAELLIQNDRKVMSPWLLAKMIQSLDLNPRDNVLSLAAGYGYSCALISSLANFVVAVESGDFAQEAQSRLIENGYDNILVKEGNINEGAKKEGPYDVI
;
A
#
# COMPACT_ATOMS: atom_id res chain seq x y z
N MET A 1 8.99 14.26 3.61
CA MET A 1 7.66 13.65 3.89
C MET A 1 7.56 13.16 5.34
N VAL A 2 8.45 12.27 5.78
CA VAL A 2 8.32 11.66 7.13
C VAL A 2 8.37 12.71 8.24
N ASP A 3 9.36 13.58 8.24
CA ASP A 3 9.55 14.55 9.34
C ASP A 3 8.61 15.75 9.27
N ASN A 4 8.20 16.16 8.06
CA ASN A 4 7.41 17.38 7.87
C ASN A 4 5.89 17.11 7.82
N LEU A 5 5.47 15.91 7.47
CA LEU A 5 4.07 15.56 7.27
C LEU A 5 3.61 14.42 8.18
N ILE A 6 4.34 13.32 8.18
CA ILE A 6 3.89 12.08 8.82
C ILE A 6 4.02 12.15 10.35
N ARG A 7 5.18 12.53 10.88
CA ARG A 7 5.40 12.65 12.33
C ARG A 7 4.47 13.69 12.99
N PRO A 8 4.28 14.90 12.43
CA PRO A 8 3.33 15.86 12.99
C PRO A 8 1.90 15.34 13.07
N SER A 9 1.56 14.32 12.27
CA SER A 9 0.24 13.67 12.29
C SER A 9 0.09 12.57 13.35
N ASN A 10 1.00 12.49 14.33
CA ASN A 10 1.00 11.48 15.39
C ASN A 10 1.26 10.04 14.90
N VAL A 11 1.99 9.88 13.82
CA VAL A 11 2.53 8.59 13.42
C VAL A 11 3.88 8.39 14.09
N THR A 12 3.94 7.46 15.03
CA THR A 12 5.09 7.26 15.93
C THR A 12 5.72 5.88 15.86
N ASN A 13 5.07 4.92 15.20
CA ASN A 13 5.61 3.56 15.07
C ASN A 13 6.94 3.56 14.31
N PRO A 14 8.08 3.15 14.94
CA PRO A 14 9.39 3.24 14.30
C PRO A 14 9.53 2.40 13.04
N LYS A 15 8.93 1.20 13.02
CA LYS A 15 8.98 0.30 11.85
C LYS A 15 8.22 0.90 10.67
N LEU A 16 7.05 1.48 10.95
CA LEU A 16 6.26 2.17 9.92
C LEU A 16 6.99 3.40 9.39
N LEU A 17 7.58 4.21 10.27
CA LEU A 17 8.35 5.38 9.87
C LEU A 17 9.55 4.97 8.98
N ASN A 18 10.20 3.86 9.30
CA ASN A 18 11.28 3.34 8.48
C ASN A 18 10.78 2.87 7.11
N ALA A 19 9.68 2.13 7.07
CA ALA A 19 9.06 1.70 5.81
C ALA A 19 8.68 2.91 4.93
N LEU A 20 8.12 3.96 5.51
CA LEU A 20 7.79 5.21 4.80
C LEU A 20 9.00 5.92 4.21
N ARG A 21 10.20 5.76 4.80
CA ARG A 21 11.44 6.29 4.24
C ARG A 21 12.00 5.44 3.11
N GLU A 22 11.91 4.11 3.24
CA GLU A 22 12.49 3.16 2.31
C GLU A 22 11.63 2.93 1.07
N VAL A 23 10.31 2.88 1.24
CA VAL A 23 9.37 2.64 0.13
C VAL A 23 9.20 3.90 -0.71
N ARG A 24 9.62 3.83 -1.94
CA ARG A 24 9.56 4.93 -2.91
C ARG A 24 8.14 5.08 -3.46
N ARG A 25 7.38 6.02 -2.91
CA ARG A 25 5.99 6.28 -3.33
C ARG A 25 5.88 6.65 -4.80
N ASP A 26 6.85 7.38 -5.34
CA ASP A 26 6.88 7.76 -6.75
C ASP A 26 6.86 6.57 -7.71
N LYS A 27 7.34 5.42 -7.28
CA LYS A 27 7.33 4.18 -8.07
C LYS A 27 5.94 3.56 -8.19
N PHE A 28 5.00 3.98 -7.36
CA PHE A 28 3.63 3.47 -7.32
C PHE A 28 2.59 4.49 -7.82
N LEU A 29 3.03 5.48 -8.57
CA LEU A 29 2.17 6.47 -9.21
C LEU A 29 2.43 6.53 -10.72
N PRO A 30 1.42 6.94 -11.52
CA PRO A 30 1.64 7.25 -12.92
C PRO A 30 2.73 8.32 -13.09
N GLY A 31 3.51 8.24 -14.16
CA GLY A 31 4.65 9.12 -14.39
C GLY A 31 4.32 10.63 -14.33
N ASN A 32 3.13 11.01 -14.80
CA ASN A 32 2.66 12.39 -14.74
C ASN A 32 2.35 12.90 -13.31
N LEU A 33 2.22 12.00 -12.33
CA LEU A 33 1.96 12.33 -10.93
C LEU A 33 3.17 12.11 -10.03
N SER A 34 4.28 11.62 -10.55
CA SER A 34 5.46 11.28 -9.73
C SER A 34 6.04 12.50 -9.01
N SER A 35 5.96 13.68 -9.57
CA SER A 35 6.38 14.94 -8.92
C SER A 35 5.50 15.31 -7.71
N LEU A 36 4.29 14.79 -7.63
CA LEU A 36 3.34 15.01 -6.53
C LEU A 36 3.34 13.87 -5.51
N SER A 37 4.21 12.88 -5.67
CA SER A 37 4.21 11.66 -4.86
C SER A 37 4.37 11.91 -3.35
N TYR A 38 4.96 13.02 -2.97
CA TYR A 38 5.16 13.38 -1.56
C TYR A 38 4.32 14.59 -1.12
N SER A 39 3.29 14.94 -1.89
CA SER A 39 2.33 15.97 -1.51
C SER A 39 1.35 15.45 -0.45
N GLU A 40 0.73 16.38 0.27
CA GLU A 40 -0.30 16.07 1.27
C GLU A 40 -1.64 15.67 0.66
N ALA A 41 -1.83 15.94 -0.62
CA ALA A 41 -3.11 15.78 -1.28
C ALA A 41 -3.43 14.34 -1.63
N GLU A 42 -4.72 14.03 -1.71
CA GLU A 42 -5.19 12.88 -2.48
C GLU A 42 -4.87 13.12 -3.96
N LEU A 43 -4.46 12.09 -4.64
CA LEU A 43 -4.15 12.16 -6.08
C LEU A 43 -5.19 11.37 -6.86
N LEU A 44 -5.78 12.02 -7.85
CA LEU A 44 -6.69 11.36 -8.78
C LEU A 44 -5.87 10.57 -9.81
N ILE A 45 -6.16 9.30 -9.92
CA ILE A 45 -5.59 8.41 -10.94
C ILE A 45 -6.69 8.00 -11.93
N GLN A 46 -6.40 7.09 -12.84
CA GLN A 46 -7.37 6.69 -13.87
C GLN A 46 -8.66 6.12 -13.28
N ASN A 47 -9.74 6.18 -14.03
CA ASN A 47 -11.08 5.65 -13.68
C ASN A 47 -11.62 6.23 -12.36
N ASP A 48 -11.40 7.51 -12.12
CA ASP A 48 -11.85 8.24 -10.93
C ASP A 48 -11.39 7.64 -9.58
N ARG A 49 -10.38 6.77 -9.63
CA ARG A 49 -9.75 6.23 -8.41
C ARG A 49 -8.82 7.26 -7.82
N LYS A 50 -8.79 7.31 -6.51
CA LYS A 50 -7.92 8.22 -5.76
C LYS A 50 -6.86 7.45 -5.00
N VAL A 51 -5.67 8.01 -4.95
CA VAL A 51 -4.61 7.57 -4.03
C VAL A 51 -4.68 8.43 -2.78
N MET A 52 -4.80 7.78 -1.65
CA MET A 52 -4.92 8.41 -0.34
C MET A 52 -3.69 9.27 -0.01
N SER A 53 -3.90 10.35 0.71
CA SER A 53 -2.78 11.15 1.23
C SER A 53 -1.84 10.30 2.09
N PRO A 54 -0.52 10.55 2.06
CA PRO A 54 0.44 9.70 2.77
C PRO A 54 0.22 9.66 4.29
N TRP A 55 -0.14 10.79 4.88
CA TRP A 55 -0.34 10.88 6.33
C TRP A 55 -1.57 10.09 6.81
N LEU A 56 -2.67 10.13 6.04
CA LEU A 56 -3.88 9.37 6.36
C LEU A 56 -3.63 7.87 6.23
N LEU A 57 -2.98 7.44 5.15
CA LEU A 57 -2.60 6.05 4.95
C LEU A 57 -1.70 5.55 6.09
N ALA A 58 -0.70 6.35 6.48
CA ALA A 58 0.20 6.00 7.57
C ALA A 58 -0.54 5.85 8.90
N LYS A 59 -1.48 6.74 9.21
CA LYS A 59 -2.33 6.63 10.41
C LYS A 59 -3.19 5.37 10.39
N MET A 60 -3.79 5.05 9.27
CA MET A 60 -4.58 3.84 9.12
C MET A 60 -3.73 2.58 9.32
N ILE A 61 -2.56 2.51 8.70
CA ILE A 61 -1.64 1.37 8.87
C ILE A 61 -1.18 1.25 10.33
N GLN A 62 -0.83 2.37 10.97
CA GLN A 62 -0.44 2.36 12.39
C GLN A 62 -1.55 1.80 13.29
N SER A 63 -2.81 2.13 13.01
CA SER A 63 -3.96 1.67 13.80
C SER A 63 -4.23 0.17 13.67
N LEU A 64 -3.72 -0.48 12.64
CA LEU A 64 -3.83 -1.93 12.47
C LEU A 64 -2.94 -2.72 13.45
N ASP A 65 -1.93 -2.09 14.02
CA ASP A 65 -0.98 -2.72 14.94
C ASP A 65 -0.39 -4.03 14.39
N LEU A 66 0.16 -3.95 13.18
CA LEU A 66 0.63 -5.11 12.43
C LEU A 66 1.79 -5.82 13.13
N ASN A 67 1.71 -7.14 13.15
CA ASN A 67 2.75 -8.04 13.65
C ASN A 67 3.53 -8.65 12.47
N PRO A 68 4.85 -8.90 12.60
CA PRO A 68 5.64 -9.54 11.53
C PRO A 68 5.17 -10.93 11.11
N ARG A 69 4.29 -11.57 11.90
CA ARG A 69 3.69 -12.87 11.58
C ARG A 69 2.33 -12.78 10.92
N ASP A 70 1.76 -11.59 10.81
CA ASP A 70 0.41 -11.42 10.27
C ASP A 70 0.37 -11.67 8.77
N ASN A 71 -0.69 -12.33 8.34
CA ASN A 71 -1.10 -12.42 6.94
C ASN A 71 -2.23 -11.42 6.71
N VAL A 72 -2.04 -10.55 5.73
CA VAL A 72 -2.91 -9.41 5.47
C VAL A 72 -3.60 -9.54 4.13
N LEU A 73 -4.90 -9.25 4.11
CA LEU A 73 -5.65 -9.06 2.87
C LEU A 73 -5.84 -7.55 2.64
N SER A 74 -5.40 -7.07 1.49
CA SER A 74 -5.61 -5.69 1.05
C SER A 74 -6.56 -5.65 -0.13
N LEU A 75 -7.69 -4.98 0.04
CA LEU A 75 -8.70 -4.81 -1.00
C LEU A 75 -8.55 -3.44 -1.67
N ALA A 76 -8.72 -3.41 -2.99
CA ALA A 76 -8.55 -2.19 -3.79
C ALA A 76 -7.16 -1.56 -3.65
N ALA A 77 -6.13 -2.36 -3.90
CA ALA A 77 -4.73 -2.00 -3.67
C ALA A 77 -4.19 -0.87 -4.59
N GLY A 78 -4.93 -0.48 -5.63
CA GLY A 78 -4.49 0.50 -6.62
C GLY A 78 -3.21 0.05 -7.31
N TYR A 79 -2.19 0.90 -7.30
CA TYR A 79 -0.88 0.56 -7.87
C TYR A 79 0.08 -0.13 -6.89
N GLY A 80 -0.36 -0.45 -5.67
CA GLY A 80 0.38 -1.29 -4.74
C GLY A 80 1.18 -0.58 -3.65
N TYR A 81 1.14 0.74 -3.53
CA TYR A 81 1.91 1.47 -2.52
C TYR A 81 1.59 1.04 -1.09
N SER A 82 0.31 0.96 -0.73
CA SER A 82 -0.11 0.50 0.59
C SER A 82 0.38 -0.93 0.89
N CYS A 83 0.31 -1.81 -0.12
CA CYS A 83 0.81 -3.17 0.01
C CYS A 83 2.32 -3.23 0.25
N ALA A 84 3.08 -2.38 -0.43
CA ALA A 84 4.52 -2.27 -0.22
C ALA A 84 4.86 -1.84 1.22
N LEU A 85 4.15 -0.85 1.77
CA LEU A 85 4.31 -0.44 3.17
C LEU A 85 3.96 -1.58 4.14
N ILE A 86 2.80 -2.18 3.96
CA ILE A 86 2.30 -3.26 4.84
C ILE A 86 3.22 -4.48 4.79
N SER A 87 3.76 -4.83 3.62
CA SER A 87 4.65 -5.97 3.47
C SER A 87 5.93 -5.86 4.29
N SER A 88 6.37 -4.64 4.58
CA SER A 88 7.52 -4.38 5.45
C SER A 88 7.23 -4.62 6.94
N LEU A 89 5.95 -4.70 7.31
CA LEU A 89 5.48 -4.82 8.70
C LEU A 89 4.83 -6.17 9.00
N ALA A 90 4.40 -6.89 7.97
CA ALA A 90 3.66 -8.13 8.05
C ALA A 90 4.46 -9.30 7.46
N ASN A 91 3.94 -10.52 7.61
CA ASN A 91 4.53 -11.72 7.03
C ASN A 91 4.26 -11.80 5.52
N PHE A 92 3.01 -11.67 5.13
CA PHE A 92 2.57 -11.84 3.75
C PHE A 92 1.34 -10.97 3.46
N VAL A 93 1.25 -10.44 2.25
CA VAL A 93 0.12 -9.63 1.80
C VAL A 93 -0.51 -10.26 0.57
N VAL A 94 -1.81 -10.46 0.62
CA VAL A 94 -2.62 -10.76 -0.57
C VAL A 94 -3.35 -9.49 -0.96
N ALA A 95 -3.09 -8.99 -2.16
CA ALA A 95 -3.73 -7.80 -2.70
C ALA A 95 -4.76 -8.20 -3.75
N VAL A 96 -5.99 -7.74 -3.59
CA VAL A 96 -7.04 -7.95 -4.60
C VAL A 96 -7.32 -6.64 -5.30
N GLU A 97 -7.25 -6.68 -6.61
CA GLU A 97 -7.53 -5.53 -7.46
C GLU A 97 -8.14 -6.00 -8.79
N SER A 98 -8.79 -5.11 -9.49
CA SER A 98 -9.47 -5.43 -10.75
C SER A 98 -8.74 -4.87 -11.97
N GLY A 99 -8.83 -5.60 -13.09
CA GLY A 99 -8.40 -5.14 -14.41
C GLY A 99 -6.96 -4.63 -14.48
N ASP A 100 -6.78 -3.50 -15.11
CA ASP A 100 -5.46 -2.89 -15.35
C ASP A 100 -4.73 -2.52 -14.06
N PHE A 101 -5.45 -2.21 -12.98
CA PHE A 101 -4.83 -1.93 -11.68
C PHE A 101 -4.10 -3.15 -11.12
N ALA A 102 -4.66 -4.35 -11.28
CA ALA A 102 -4.00 -5.58 -10.82
C ALA A 102 -2.68 -5.80 -11.56
N GLN A 103 -2.67 -5.62 -12.87
CA GLN A 103 -1.47 -5.76 -13.70
C GLN A 103 -0.42 -4.71 -13.34
N GLU A 104 -0.82 -3.46 -13.19
CA GLU A 104 0.06 -2.36 -12.80
C GLU A 104 0.66 -2.58 -11.41
N ALA A 105 -0.15 -2.96 -10.44
CA ALA A 105 0.33 -3.25 -9.09
C ALA A 105 1.35 -4.39 -9.10
N GLN A 106 1.06 -5.47 -9.80
CA GLN A 106 1.96 -6.62 -9.91
C GLN A 106 3.31 -6.24 -10.53
N SER A 107 3.29 -5.53 -11.66
CA SER A 107 4.52 -5.08 -12.33
C SER A 107 5.36 -4.19 -11.42
N ARG A 108 4.75 -3.20 -10.79
CA ARG A 108 5.46 -2.25 -9.94
C ARG A 108 6.06 -2.91 -8.70
N LEU A 109 5.32 -3.83 -8.08
CA LEU A 109 5.81 -4.56 -6.91
C LEU A 109 6.97 -5.49 -7.27
N ILE A 110 6.89 -6.21 -8.38
CA ILE A 110 7.98 -7.09 -8.86
C ILE A 110 9.22 -6.25 -9.22
N GLU A 111 9.06 -5.19 -9.99
CA GLU A 111 10.15 -4.31 -10.42
C GLU A 111 10.90 -3.67 -9.25
N ASN A 112 10.21 -3.42 -8.14
CA ASN A 112 10.79 -2.82 -6.94
C ASN A 112 11.19 -3.84 -5.87
N GLY A 113 11.17 -5.14 -6.18
CA GLY A 113 11.77 -6.20 -5.36
C GLY A 113 10.91 -6.70 -4.20
N TYR A 114 9.60 -6.50 -4.23
CA TYR A 114 8.69 -7.03 -3.21
C TYR A 114 8.31 -8.48 -3.53
N ASP A 115 8.72 -9.42 -2.68
CA ASP A 115 8.56 -10.86 -2.89
C ASP A 115 7.53 -11.53 -1.97
N ASN A 116 7.00 -10.80 -0.97
CA ASN A 116 6.01 -11.31 -0.02
C ASN A 116 4.60 -10.72 -0.25
N ILE A 117 4.29 -10.36 -1.49
CA ILE A 117 2.99 -9.83 -1.91
C ILE A 117 2.48 -10.64 -3.10
N LEU A 118 1.29 -11.19 -2.97
CA LEU A 118 0.56 -11.82 -4.07
C LEU A 118 -0.54 -10.86 -4.54
N VAL A 119 -0.45 -10.42 -5.80
CA VAL A 119 -1.53 -9.65 -6.42
C VAL A 119 -2.47 -10.60 -7.13
N LYS A 120 -3.74 -10.55 -6.76
CA LYS A 120 -4.81 -11.35 -7.35
C LYS A 120 -5.78 -10.46 -8.09
N GLU A 121 -5.94 -10.71 -9.38
CA GLU A 121 -7.00 -10.07 -10.16
C GLU A 121 -8.34 -10.69 -9.78
N GLY A 122 -9.32 -9.86 -9.45
CA GLY A 122 -10.65 -10.31 -9.07
C GLY A 122 -11.54 -9.19 -8.60
N ASN A 123 -12.75 -9.57 -8.24
CA ASN A 123 -13.72 -8.64 -7.66
C ASN A 123 -13.35 -8.34 -6.20
N ILE A 124 -13.15 -7.08 -5.89
CA ILE A 124 -12.78 -6.65 -4.54
C ILE A 124 -13.84 -7.00 -3.48
N ASN A 125 -15.11 -7.13 -3.88
CA ASN A 125 -16.20 -7.52 -2.97
C ASN A 125 -16.18 -9.02 -2.60
N GLU A 126 -15.48 -9.84 -3.39
CA GLU A 126 -15.36 -11.27 -3.13
C GLU A 126 -14.13 -11.63 -2.31
N GLY A 127 -13.18 -10.71 -2.24
CA GLY A 127 -11.92 -10.92 -1.55
C GLY A 127 -11.08 -12.05 -2.15
N ALA A 128 -10.32 -12.73 -1.30
CA ALA A 128 -9.43 -13.84 -1.70
C ALA A 128 -9.46 -14.94 -0.64
N LYS A 129 -10.61 -15.59 -0.50
CA LYS A 129 -10.87 -16.58 0.56
C LYS A 129 -9.93 -17.80 0.47
N LYS A 130 -9.56 -18.21 -0.74
CA LYS A 130 -8.71 -19.40 -0.96
C LYS A 130 -7.28 -19.20 -0.47
N GLU A 131 -6.81 -17.98 -0.45
CA GLU A 131 -5.46 -17.61 -0.03
C GLU A 131 -5.36 -17.32 1.48
N GLY A 132 -6.49 -17.34 2.19
CA GLY A 132 -6.56 -17.18 3.64
C GLY A 132 -6.11 -18.41 4.43
N PRO A 133 -6.21 -18.33 5.76
CA PRO A 133 -6.82 -17.27 6.57
C PRO A 133 -5.97 -16.00 6.68
N TYR A 134 -6.61 -14.91 7.09
CA TYR A 134 -5.97 -13.61 7.31
C TYR A 134 -6.11 -13.18 8.76
N ASP A 135 -5.07 -12.51 9.27
CA ASP A 135 -5.07 -11.90 10.60
C ASP A 135 -5.65 -10.48 10.56
N VAL A 136 -5.44 -9.79 9.43
CA VAL A 136 -5.88 -8.41 9.21
C VAL A 136 -6.44 -8.25 7.80
N ILE A 137 -7.48 -7.44 7.66
CA ILE A 137 -8.09 -7.05 6.38
C ILE A 137 -8.17 -5.52 6.32
#